data_10628ae5adf24fa100ff8d18059b379d
#
_entry.id   10628ae5adf24fa100ff8d18059b379d
#
_cell.length_a   1.000
_cell.length_b   1.000
_cell.length_c   1.000
_cell.angle_alpha   90.00
_cell.angle_beta   90.00
_cell.angle_gamma   90.00
#
_symmetry.space_group_name_H-M   'P 1'
#
loop_
_entity.id
_entity.type
_entity.pdbx_description
1 polymer ?
#
loop_
_entity_poly.entity_id
_entity_poly.type
_entity_poly.pdbx_seq_one_letter_code
_entity_poly.pdbx_strand_id
1 'polypeptide(L)'
;MQPLNASRRVFLRQVSALSLAGSAAPFALNLASIGAASASTAADYKALVCVFLYGANDAHNTVVPYDAAGYSTYAGVRGALAWPQAELIPLAPATPLPGSQQVALPAALAPLAALFDAGRCAVVANVGPLVVPTDRTSFSNKSVPLPPKLFSHNDQQSVWQASVPEGAKFGWGGRIGDLLASQNTNQLFTCNSLTGNAVFLSGQVVQPFQIDPAQGSIPFNALTAGSLYGSTTGASALRATLTRARTHLMEGDLRNINQRSIDSNTALAAALAVAPALTTSFPAGSTLATQLAMVAKIISVSAELGAKRQVFMVSLGGFDTHSGQDTTHSALLGQLAGAIDAFQKALVELNAAQKVTLFTASDFGRTLTVNGDGTDHGWGGHHFVVGGAVKGKQVVGSYPDLTLNGPTDAGNGRLIPTTAVEQYAATLAAWMGVSTTDIPLILPNIVNFPTHDLGFMS
;
A
#
# COMPACT_ATOMS: atom_id res chain seq x y z
N MET A 1 -10.98 44.71 -30.71
CA MET A 1 -10.91 43.76 -29.60
C MET A 1 -11.92 42.66 -29.81
N GLN A 2 -11.52 41.50 -30.29
CA GLN A 2 -12.40 40.33 -30.47
C GLN A 2 -12.35 39.43 -29.24
N PRO A 3 -13.44 38.82 -28.83
CA PRO A 3 -13.54 38.15 -27.54
C PRO A 3 -12.90 36.76 -27.55
N LEU A 4 -12.19 36.46 -26.49
CA LEU A 4 -11.48 35.21 -26.17
C LEU A 4 -12.35 33.92 -26.06
N ASN A 5 -13.62 33.99 -26.42
CA ASN A 5 -14.56 32.86 -26.33
C ASN A 5 -14.48 31.85 -27.48
N ALA A 6 -13.71 32.15 -28.54
CA ALA A 6 -13.52 31.22 -29.65
C ALA A 6 -12.55 30.07 -29.32
N SER A 7 -11.60 30.26 -28.42
CA SER A 7 -10.58 29.28 -28.14
C SER A 7 -11.07 28.05 -27.34
N ARG A 8 -12.03 28.22 -26.43
CA ARG A 8 -12.63 27.11 -25.67
C ARG A 8 -13.44 26.14 -26.53
N ARG A 9 -14.23 26.68 -27.49
CA ARG A 9 -15.01 25.84 -28.39
C ARG A 9 -14.13 25.13 -29.44
N VAL A 10 -13.04 25.77 -29.88
CA VAL A 10 -12.06 25.15 -30.79
C VAL A 10 -11.26 24.08 -30.05
N PHE A 11 -10.83 24.33 -28.80
CA PHE A 11 -10.17 23.36 -27.96
C PHE A 11 -11.04 22.13 -27.68
N LEU A 12 -12.31 22.32 -27.30
CA LEU A 12 -13.25 21.22 -27.06
C LEU A 12 -13.54 20.42 -28.34
N ARG A 13 -13.59 21.07 -29.50
CA ARG A 13 -13.75 20.38 -30.82
C ARG A 13 -12.49 19.60 -31.21
N GLN A 14 -11.30 20.12 -30.92
CA GLN A 14 -10.03 19.42 -31.18
C GLN A 14 -9.82 18.24 -30.22
N VAL A 15 -10.18 18.37 -28.95
CA VAL A 15 -10.17 17.27 -27.98
C VAL A 15 -11.20 16.19 -28.38
N SER A 16 -12.38 16.57 -28.87
CA SER A 16 -13.38 15.62 -29.37
C SER A 16 -12.93 14.90 -30.65
N ALA A 17 -12.14 15.56 -31.50
CA ALA A 17 -11.60 14.96 -32.74
C ALA A 17 -10.41 14.01 -32.44
N LEU A 18 -9.63 14.28 -31.40
CA LEU A 18 -8.55 13.38 -30.91
C LEU A 18 -9.11 12.16 -30.18
N SER A 19 -10.30 12.24 -29.58
CA SER A 19 -10.97 11.11 -28.92
C SER A 19 -11.45 10.03 -29.91
N LEU A 20 -11.57 10.35 -31.19
CA LEU A 20 -11.86 9.38 -32.26
C LEU A 20 -10.65 8.53 -32.67
N ALA A 21 -9.45 8.87 -32.18
CA ALA A 21 -8.20 8.15 -32.47
C ALA A 21 -7.81 7.12 -31.39
N GLY A 22 -8.72 6.66 -30.55
CA GLY A 22 -8.58 5.45 -29.70
C GLY A 22 -7.58 5.50 -28.53
N SER A 23 -6.61 6.42 -28.52
CA SER A 23 -5.57 6.50 -27.49
C SER A 23 -5.72 7.68 -26.51
N ALA A 24 -6.54 8.68 -26.83
CA ALA A 24 -6.71 9.89 -26.04
C ALA A 24 -7.93 9.86 -25.10
N ALA A 25 -8.89 8.94 -25.31
CA ALA A 25 -10.08 8.83 -24.47
C ALA A 25 -9.78 8.54 -22.98
N PRO A 26 -8.84 7.65 -22.63
CA PRO A 26 -8.46 7.44 -21.23
C PRO A 26 -7.84 8.69 -20.58
N PHE A 27 -7.08 9.48 -21.36
CA PHE A 27 -6.44 10.71 -20.87
C PHE A 27 -7.46 11.84 -20.62
N ALA A 28 -8.42 12.01 -21.50
CA ALA A 28 -9.44 13.03 -21.38
C ALA A 28 -10.44 12.72 -20.26
N LEU A 29 -10.80 11.45 -20.07
CA LEU A 29 -11.63 10.99 -18.95
C LEU A 29 -10.90 11.15 -17.62
N ASN A 30 -9.60 10.84 -17.56
CA ASN A 30 -8.80 11.00 -16.36
C ASN A 30 -8.65 12.49 -15.95
N LEU A 31 -8.44 13.39 -16.91
CA LEU A 31 -8.42 14.83 -16.66
C LEU A 31 -9.80 15.39 -16.24
N ALA A 32 -10.88 14.84 -16.79
CA ALA A 32 -12.24 15.27 -16.44
C ALA A 32 -12.62 14.79 -15.03
N SER A 33 -12.22 13.58 -14.61
CA SER A 33 -12.48 13.07 -13.27
C SER A 33 -11.62 13.76 -12.21
N ILE A 34 -10.36 14.08 -12.51
CA ILE A 34 -9.51 14.93 -11.66
C ILE A 34 -10.14 16.32 -11.49
N GLY A 35 -10.69 16.89 -12.58
CA GLY A 35 -11.40 18.16 -12.55
C GLY A 35 -12.70 18.12 -11.72
N ALA A 36 -13.44 17.02 -11.78
CA ALA A 36 -14.68 16.82 -11.01
C ALA A 36 -14.38 16.55 -9.52
N ALA A 37 -13.36 15.73 -9.21
CA ALA A 37 -12.89 15.49 -7.86
C ALA A 37 -12.38 16.77 -7.18
N SER A 38 -11.83 17.72 -7.97
CA SER A 38 -11.39 19.04 -7.49
C SER A 38 -12.52 19.92 -6.92
N ALA A 39 -13.78 19.59 -7.16
CA ALA A 39 -14.94 20.31 -6.66
C ALA A 39 -15.42 19.81 -5.28
N SER A 40 -14.93 18.66 -4.80
CA SER A 40 -15.34 18.11 -3.52
C SER A 40 -14.40 18.53 -2.38
N THR A 41 -14.95 19.20 -1.36
CA THR A 41 -14.20 19.51 -0.13
C THR A 41 -14.47 18.42 0.90
N ALA A 42 -13.46 17.63 1.25
CA ALA A 42 -13.59 16.68 2.35
C ALA A 42 -13.80 17.41 3.68
N ALA A 43 -14.82 16.99 4.41
CA ALA A 43 -15.05 17.50 5.76
C ALA A 43 -14.16 16.81 6.81
N ASP A 44 -13.71 15.59 6.51
CA ASP A 44 -12.98 14.70 7.40
C ASP A 44 -11.54 14.45 6.92
N TYR A 45 -10.70 13.94 7.83
CA TYR A 45 -9.37 13.43 7.52
C TYR A 45 -9.42 11.92 7.31
N LYS A 46 -8.73 11.41 6.28
CA LYS A 46 -8.47 9.98 6.09
C LYS A 46 -7.04 9.73 5.62
N ALA A 47 -6.43 8.68 6.15
CA ALA A 47 -5.11 8.22 5.72
C ALA A 47 -5.11 6.70 5.47
N LEU A 48 -4.44 6.31 4.38
CA LEU A 48 -4.20 4.93 4.01
C LEU A 48 -2.71 4.63 4.18
N VAL A 49 -2.36 3.58 4.93
CA VAL A 49 -0.97 3.19 5.21
C VAL A 49 -0.72 1.80 4.64
N CYS A 50 0.11 1.72 3.60
CA CYS A 50 0.59 0.47 3.03
C CYS A 50 1.83 -0.01 3.80
N VAL A 51 1.78 -1.23 4.35
CA VAL A 51 2.95 -1.96 4.85
C VAL A 51 3.33 -3.00 3.81
N PHE A 52 4.37 -2.73 3.04
CA PHE A 52 4.82 -3.66 2.01
C PHE A 52 5.86 -4.64 2.57
N LEU A 53 5.55 -5.93 2.48
CA LEU A 53 6.39 -7.03 2.97
C LEU A 53 7.26 -7.54 1.81
N TYR A 54 8.46 -6.96 1.67
CA TYR A 54 9.36 -7.30 0.56
C TYR A 54 10.00 -8.67 0.72
N GLY A 55 9.96 -9.45 -0.35
CA GLY A 55 10.53 -10.79 -0.45
C GLY A 55 9.50 -11.91 -0.43
N ALA A 56 8.21 -11.59 -0.51
CA ALA A 56 7.12 -12.57 -0.55
C ALA A 56 6.88 -13.27 0.79
N ASN A 57 6.00 -12.68 1.60
CA ASN A 57 5.59 -13.24 2.88
C ASN A 57 4.96 -14.64 2.72
N ASP A 58 5.40 -15.60 3.52
CA ASP A 58 4.78 -16.93 3.55
C ASP A 58 3.39 -16.88 4.18
N ALA A 59 2.39 -16.79 3.31
CA ALA A 59 0.99 -16.70 3.71
C ALA A 59 0.53 -17.94 4.47
N HIS A 60 1.05 -19.13 4.11
CA HIS A 60 0.64 -20.39 4.72
C HIS A 60 1.15 -20.55 6.15
N ASN A 61 2.26 -19.89 6.51
CA ASN A 61 2.77 -19.79 7.86
C ASN A 61 2.36 -18.49 8.56
N THR A 62 1.55 -17.65 7.91
CA THR A 62 0.99 -16.41 8.48
C THR A 62 -0.44 -16.61 8.95
N VAL A 63 -1.31 -17.23 8.13
CA VAL A 63 -2.68 -17.62 8.50
C VAL A 63 -2.82 -19.11 8.23
N VAL A 64 -2.84 -19.89 9.28
CA VAL A 64 -2.72 -21.35 9.24
C VAL A 64 -4.09 -22.00 9.41
N PRO A 65 -4.47 -23.05 8.64
CA PRO A 65 -5.70 -23.77 8.91
C PRO A 65 -5.63 -24.45 10.28
N TYR A 66 -6.75 -24.42 11.02
CA TYR A 66 -6.79 -24.89 12.40
C TYR A 66 -7.77 -26.03 12.65
N ASP A 67 -8.77 -26.21 11.77
CA ASP A 67 -9.61 -27.41 11.80
C ASP A 67 -8.78 -28.67 11.51
N ALA A 68 -9.26 -29.82 12.01
CA ALA A 68 -8.48 -31.06 11.98
C ALA A 68 -8.04 -31.49 10.56
N ALA A 69 -8.93 -31.34 9.57
CA ALA A 69 -8.64 -31.75 8.19
C ALA A 69 -7.66 -30.77 7.51
N GLY A 70 -7.93 -29.46 7.62
CA GLY A 70 -7.10 -28.40 7.06
C GLY A 70 -5.70 -28.40 7.66
N TYR A 71 -5.61 -28.51 9.00
CA TYR A 71 -4.32 -28.58 9.68
C TYR A 71 -3.54 -29.84 9.31
N SER A 72 -4.19 -30.99 9.22
CA SER A 72 -3.53 -32.25 8.79
C SER A 72 -2.94 -32.12 7.38
N THR A 73 -3.66 -31.51 6.44
CA THR A 73 -3.17 -31.25 5.07
C THR A 73 -1.97 -30.30 5.10
N TYR A 74 -2.09 -29.18 5.81
CA TYR A 74 -1.02 -28.21 5.97
C TYR A 74 0.24 -28.84 6.57
N ALA A 75 0.12 -29.51 7.70
CA ALA A 75 1.23 -30.10 8.42
C ALA A 75 1.90 -31.22 7.58
N GLY A 76 1.11 -32.01 6.87
CA GLY A 76 1.60 -33.07 5.99
C GLY A 76 2.47 -32.55 4.83
N VAL A 77 2.13 -31.38 4.27
CA VAL A 77 2.90 -30.77 3.16
C VAL A 77 4.10 -29.97 3.69
N ARG A 78 3.91 -29.23 4.80
CA ARG A 78 4.94 -28.37 5.38
C ARG A 78 6.03 -29.13 6.14
N GLY A 79 5.76 -30.32 6.63
CA GLY A 79 6.73 -31.12 7.38
C GLY A 79 7.34 -30.33 8.56
N ALA A 80 8.65 -30.15 8.56
CA ALA A 80 9.39 -29.45 9.61
C ALA A 80 9.08 -27.94 9.70
N LEU A 81 8.58 -27.32 8.63
CA LEU A 81 8.20 -25.92 8.62
C LEU A 81 6.75 -25.67 9.13
N ALA A 82 5.99 -26.75 9.42
CA ALA A 82 4.67 -26.60 9.99
C ALA A 82 4.74 -26.08 11.43
N TRP A 83 3.96 -25.03 11.73
CA TRP A 83 3.78 -24.61 13.11
C TRP A 83 3.10 -25.73 13.92
N PRO A 84 3.59 -26.09 15.11
CA PRO A 84 2.86 -26.99 16.02
C PRO A 84 1.48 -26.41 16.33
N GLN A 85 0.42 -27.21 16.20
CA GLN A 85 -0.95 -26.72 16.39
C GLN A 85 -1.18 -26.08 17.77
N ALA A 86 -0.48 -26.60 18.80
CA ALA A 86 -0.54 -26.07 20.17
C ALA A 86 0.05 -24.65 20.33
N GLU A 87 0.88 -24.19 19.38
CA GLU A 87 1.48 -22.84 19.36
C GLU A 87 0.66 -21.84 18.52
N LEU A 88 -0.45 -22.30 17.93
CA LEU A 88 -1.32 -21.46 17.12
C LEU A 88 -2.41 -20.81 17.98
N ILE A 89 -2.74 -19.57 17.67
CA ILE A 89 -3.83 -18.80 18.29
C ILE A 89 -5.03 -18.88 17.34
N PRO A 90 -6.08 -19.64 17.68
CA PRO A 90 -7.26 -19.76 16.81
C PRO A 90 -7.98 -18.42 16.71
N LEU A 91 -8.41 -18.06 15.52
CA LEU A 91 -9.26 -16.91 15.28
C LEU A 91 -10.73 -17.32 15.39
N ALA A 92 -11.55 -16.46 15.98
CA ALA A 92 -13.00 -16.63 16.07
C ALA A 92 -13.70 -15.55 15.23
N PRO A 93 -13.80 -15.71 13.89
CA PRO A 93 -14.43 -14.70 13.05
C PRO A 93 -15.93 -14.57 13.39
N ALA A 94 -16.45 -13.33 13.30
CA ALA A 94 -17.87 -13.04 13.58
C ALA A 94 -18.80 -13.79 12.61
N THR A 95 -18.36 -14.00 11.36
CA THR A 95 -19.02 -14.88 10.39
C THR A 95 -18.16 -16.12 10.21
N PRO A 96 -18.64 -17.32 10.54
CA PRO A 96 -17.90 -18.56 10.34
C PRO A 96 -17.47 -18.74 8.88
N LEU A 97 -16.29 -19.33 8.67
CA LEU A 97 -15.84 -19.69 7.33
C LEU A 97 -16.68 -20.83 6.75
N PRO A 98 -16.83 -20.89 5.42
CA PRO A 98 -17.54 -21.99 4.75
C PRO A 98 -16.95 -23.36 5.12
N GLY A 99 -17.78 -24.40 5.12
CA GLY A 99 -17.33 -25.78 5.36
C GLY A 99 -16.75 -26.03 6.76
N SER A 100 -17.08 -25.20 7.74
CA SER A 100 -16.53 -25.28 9.11
C SER A 100 -15.00 -25.12 9.17
N GLN A 101 -14.40 -24.52 8.16
CA GLN A 101 -12.99 -24.16 8.17
C GLN A 101 -12.67 -23.27 9.37
N GLN A 102 -11.54 -23.48 9.98
CA GLN A 102 -10.99 -22.66 11.05
C GLN A 102 -9.56 -22.24 10.69
N VAL A 103 -9.19 -21.05 11.09
CA VAL A 103 -7.83 -20.52 10.87
C VAL A 103 -7.26 -19.98 12.16
N ALA A 104 -5.94 -19.96 12.24
CA ALA A 104 -5.20 -19.49 13.40
C ALA A 104 -4.00 -18.66 12.95
N LEU A 105 -3.45 -17.89 13.87
CA LEU A 105 -2.21 -17.16 13.72
C LEU A 105 -1.11 -17.79 14.57
N PRO A 106 0.16 -17.80 14.12
CA PRO A 106 1.28 -18.20 14.99
C PRO A 106 1.45 -17.25 16.17
N ALA A 107 2.03 -17.71 17.26
CA ALA A 107 2.24 -16.95 18.50
C ALA A 107 2.95 -15.60 18.28
N ALA A 108 3.85 -15.51 17.29
CA ALA A 108 4.51 -14.27 16.91
C ALA A 108 3.52 -13.16 16.48
N LEU A 109 2.33 -13.52 16.02
CA LEU A 109 1.26 -12.60 15.62
C LEU A 109 0.21 -12.36 16.73
N ALA A 110 0.48 -12.73 17.99
CA ALA A 110 -0.45 -12.51 19.10
C ALA A 110 -1.01 -11.08 19.20
N PRO A 111 -0.23 -10.00 18.97
CA PRO A 111 -0.79 -8.65 18.95
C PRO A 111 -1.85 -8.44 17.86
N LEU A 112 -1.69 -9.04 16.67
CA LEU A 112 -2.69 -8.98 15.60
C LEU A 112 -3.92 -9.83 15.90
N ALA A 113 -3.75 -10.99 16.55
CA ALA A 113 -4.88 -11.78 17.05
C ALA A 113 -5.73 -10.98 18.05
N ALA A 114 -5.09 -10.25 18.97
CA ALA A 114 -5.79 -9.37 19.91
C ALA A 114 -6.55 -8.23 19.19
N LEU A 115 -5.96 -7.62 18.16
CA LEU A 115 -6.64 -6.61 17.33
C LEU A 115 -7.81 -7.22 16.53
N PHE A 116 -7.66 -8.46 16.07
CA PHE A 116 -8.75 -9.20 15.41
C PHE A 116 -9.93 -9.41 16.37
N ASP A 117 -9.67 -9.91 17.57
CA ASP A 117 -10.70 -10.13 18.58
C ASP A 117 -11.38 -8.84 19.04
N ALA A 118 -10.62 -7.75 19.08
CA ALA A 118 -11.13 -6.41 19.37
C ALA A 118 -11.94 -5.79 18.20
N GLY A 119 -12.11 -6.50 17.06
CA GLY A 119 -12.85 -6.03 15.91
C GLY A 119 -12.16 -4.90 15.14
N ARG A 120 -10.82 -4.78 15.25
CA ARG A 120 -10.01 -3.74 14.59
C ARG A 120 -9.06 -4.30 13.52
N CYS A 121 -9.08 -5.61 13.31
CA CYS A 121 -8.30 -6.29 12.28
C CYS A 121 -9.19 -7.26 11.53
N ALA A 122 -9.05 -7.30 10.20
CA ALA A 122 -9.59 -8.31 9.31
C ALA A 122 -8.46 -9.02 8.57
N VAL A 123 -8.64 -10.28 8.27
CA VAL A 123 -7.79 -11.05 7.34
C VAL A 123 -8.45 -11.02 5.97
N VAL A 124 -7.72 -10.67 4.93
CA VAL A 124 -8.16 -10.84 3.54
C VAL A 124 -7.42 -12.01 2.95
N ALA A 125 -8.17 -13.06 2.63
CA ALA A 125 -7.62 -14.35 2.25
C ALA A 125 -7.21 -14.39 0.79
N ASN A 126 -6.06 -15.01 0.52
CA ASN A 126 -5.56 -15.43 -0.79
C ASN A 126 -5.67 -14.33 -1.85
N VAL A 127 -5.10 -13.17 -1.54
CA VAL A 127 -5.00 -12.01 -2.44
C VAL A 127 -3.76 -12.13 -3.31
N GLY A 128 -3.87 -11.81 -4.58
CA GLY A 128 -2.71 -11.73 -5.46
C GLY A 128 -3.05 -11.09 -6.80
N PRO A 129 -2.03 -10.81 -7.63
CA PRO A 129 -2.23 -10.28 -8.96
C PRO A 129 -3.05 -11.23 -9.83
N LEU A 130 -4.14 -10.71 -10.39
CA LEU A 130 -4.99 -11.38 -11.38
C LEU A 130 -5.37 -10.37 -12.46
N VAL A 131 -5.45 -10.81 -13.72
CA VAL A 131 -6.05 -10.01 -14.80
C VAL A 131 -7.54 -10.30 -14.89
N VAL A 132 -7.91 -11.57 -14.75
CA VAL A 132 -9.29 -12.08 -14.71
C VAL A 132 -9.37 -13.20 -13.67
N PRO A 133 -10.57 -13.60 -13.22
CA PRO A 133 -10.74 -14.80 -12.40
C PRO A 133 -10.08 -16.01 -13.07
N THR A 134 -9.23 -16.70 -12.33
CA THR A 134 -8.37 -17.78 -12.85
C THR A 134 -8.46 -19.00 -11.94
N ASP A 135 -8.59 -20.17 -12.54
CA ASP A 135 -8.49 -21.47 -11.87
C ASP A 135 -7.33 -22.29 -12.47
N ARG A 136 -7.08 -23.48 -11.90
CA ARG A 136 -6.02 -24.37 -12.38
C ARG A 136 -6.17 -24.75 -13.85
N THR A 137 -7.40 -24.99 -14.32
CA THR A 137 -7.65 -25.41 -15.70
C THR A 137 -7.31 -24.30 -16.67
N SER A 138 -7.83 -23.10 -16.42
CA SER A 138 -7.56 -21.91 -17.25
C SER A 138 -6.09 -21.49 -17.21
N PHE A 139 -5.44 -21.61 -16.04
CA PHE A 139 -4.00 -21.38 -15.88
C PHE A 139 -3.17 -22.38 -16.71
N SER A 140 -3.43 -23.68 -16.57
CA SER A 140 -2.67 -24.75 -17.25
C SER A 140 -2.83 -24.70 -18.77
N ASN A 141 -4.05 -24.42 -19.22
CA ASN A 141 -4.38 -24.33 -20.66
C ASN A 141 -4.02 -22.97 -21.27
N LYS A 142 -3.58 -22.00 -20.44
CA LYS A 142 -3.33 -20.61 -20.86
C LYS A 142 -4.52 -20.01 -21.61
N SER A 143 -5.73 -20.35 -21.19
CA SER A 143 -6.97 -19.93 -21.85
C SER A 143 -7.47 -18.55 -21.40
N VAL A 144 -6.82 -17.94 -20.40
CA VAL A 144 -7.09 -16.59 -19.88
C VAL A 144 -5.82 -15.76 -19.84
N PRO A 145 -5.91 -14.43 -19.90
CA PRO A 145 -4.76 -13.56 -19.70
C PRO A 145 -4.26 -13.68 -18.27
N LEU A 146 -2.95 -13.89 -18.12
CA LEU A 146 -2.27 -14.03 -16.84
C LEU A 146 -1.44 -12.77 -16.55
N PRO A 147 -1.18 -12.46 -15.26
CA PRO A 147 -0.21 -11.44 -14.90
C PRO A 147 1.15 -11.76 -15.53
N PRO A 148 1.85 -10.78 -16.09
CA PRO A 148 3.14 -11.01 -16.73
C PRO A 148 4.19 -11.43 -15.70
N LYS A 149 5.11 -12.30 -16.11
CA LYS A 149 6.28 -12.74 -15.34
C LYS A 149 5.95 -13.15 -13.89
N LEU A 150 4.93 -13.98 -13.73
CA LEU A 150 4.58 -14.58 -12.44
C LEU A 150 5.83 -15.15 -11.75
N PHE A 151 5.88 -15.00 -10.42
CA PHE A 151 6.98 -15.51 -9.57
C PHE A 151 8.29 -14.71 -9.67
N SER A 152 8.33 -13.57 -10.39
CA SER A 152 9.45 -12.63 -10.40
C SER A 152 9.19 -11.50 -9.42
N HIS A 153 10.10 -11.25 -8.46
CA HIS A 153 9.95 -10.19 -7.47
C HIS A 153 9.71 -8.82 -8.10
N ASN A 154 10.61 -8.37 -8.98
CA ASN A 154 10.52 -7.03 -9.58
C ASN A 154 9.20 -6.81 -10.31
N ASP A 155 8.79 -7.78 -11.10
CA ASP A 155 7.56 -7.67 -11.89
C ASP A 155 6.32 -7.74 -11.01
N GLN A 156 6.26 -8.69 -10.06
CA GLN A 156 5.09 -8.86 -9.21
C GLN A 156 4.95 -7.74 -8.16
N GLN A 157 6.04 -7.20 -7.64
CA GLN A 157 6.02 -5.96 -6.86
C GLN A 157 5.38 -4.82 -7.65
N SER A 158 5.77 -4.69 -8.93
CA SER A 158 5.21 -3.67 -9.80
C SER A 158 3.74 -3.92 -10.11
N VAL A 159 3.35 -5.18 -10.41
CA VAL A 159 1.94 -5.54 -10.67
C VAL A 159 1.08 -5.27 -9.43
N TRP A 160 1.55 -5.61 -8.25
CA TRP A 160 0.86 -5.32 -6.98
C TRP A 160 0.62 -3.81 -6.76
N GLN A 161 1.63 -3.01 -7.10
CA GLN A 161 1.60 -1.56 -6.88
C GLN A 161 0.93 -0.77 -8.01
N ALA A 162 0.87 -1.33 -9.22
CA ALA A 162 0.53 -0.54 -10.42
C ALA A 162 -0.38 -1.27 -11.43
N SER A 163 -0.70 -2.55 -11.24
CA SER A 163 -1.41 -3.43 -12.18
C SER A 163 -0.66 -3.68 -13.51
N VAL A 164 0.62 -3.31 -13.59
CA VAL A 164 1.50 -3.53 -14.75
C VAL A 164 2.90 -3.97 -14.29
N PRO A 165 3.67 -4.70 -15.16
CA PRO A 165 4.98 -5.22 -14.82
C PRO A 165 6.02 -4.11 -14.60
N GLU A 166 7.26 -4.52 -14.33
CA GLU A 166 8.40 -3.62 -14.16
C GLU A 166 8.47 -2.55 -15.28
N GLY A 167 8.77 -1.32 -14.87
CA GLY A 167 8.71 -0.14 -15.75
C GLY A 167 7.42 0.67 -15.63
N ALA A 168 6.52 0.29 -14.71
CA ALA A 168 5.37 1.10 -14.36
C ALA A 168 5.78 2.50 -13.90
N LYS A 169 5.05 3.52 -14.38
CA LYS A 169 5.29 4.91 -14.03
C LYS A 169 4.40 5.39 -12.88
N PHE A 170 3.21 4.81 -12.75
CA PHE A 170 2.18 5.27 -11.83
C PHE A 170 1.57 4.09 -11.08
N GLY A 171 1.46 4.21 -9.76
CA GLY A 171 0.84 3.22 -8.90
C GLY A 171 -0.58 3.58 -8.47
N TRP A 172 -1.33 2.61 -7.95
CA TRP A 172 -2.72 2.87 -7.58
C TRP A 172 -2.87 3.80 -6.36
N GLY A 173 -1.92 3.82 -5.43
CA GLY A 173 -1.89 4.80 -4.35
C GLY A 173 -1.67 6.22 -4.84
N GLY A 174 -0.76 6.42 -5.82
CA GLY A 174 -0.54 7.70 -6.47
C GLY A 174 -1.74 8.16 -7.29
N ARG A 175 -2.42 7.25 -8.01
CA ARG A 175 -3.66 7.54 -8.73
C ARG A 175 -4.81 7.94 -7.78
N ILE A 176 -4.91 7.31 -6.59
CA ILE A 176 -5.80 7.81 -5.52
C ILE A 176 -5.41 9.24 -5.14
N GLY A 177 -4.10 9.48 -4.98
CA GLY A 177 -3.58 10.82 -4.71
C GLY A 177 -4.00 11.85 -5.76
N ASP A 178 -3.86 11.53 -7.04
CA ASP A 178 -4.26 12.40 -8.15
C ASP A 178 -5.74 12.82 -8.06
N LEU A 179 -6.63 11.90 -7.70
CA LEU A 179 -8.06 12.17 -7.55
C LEU A 179 -8.40 12.98 -6.29
N LEU A 180 -7.65 12.78 -5.20
CA LEU A 180 -8.02 13.32 -3.89
C LEU A 180 -7.13 14.49 -3.43
N ALA A 181 -6.01 14.80 -4.12
CA ALA A 181 -5.08 15.85 -3.71
C ALA A 181 -5.71 17.23 -3.58
N SER A 182 -6.72 17.52 -4.41
CA SER A 182 -7.43 18.80 -4.37
C SER A 182 -8.22 19.04 -3.08
N GLN A 183 -8.48 17.98 -2.30
CA GLN A 183 -9.10 18.08 -0.98
C GLN A 183 -8.10 18.56 0.09
N ASN A 184 -6.79 18.51 -0.20
CA ASN A 184 -5.73 19.03 0.64
C ASN A 184 -5.45 20.51 0.31
N THR A 185 -5.28 21.33 1.32
CA THR A 185 -4.81 22.72 1.14
C THR A 185 -3.36 22.72 0.63
N ASN A 186 -2.55 21.76 1.10
CA ASN A 186 -1.21 21.53 0.61
C ASN A 186 -1.13 20.11 0.01
N GLN A 187 -1.09 20.03 -1.32
CA GLN A 187 -1.09 18.77 -2.07
C GLN A 187 0.23 17.99 -1.97
N LEU A 188 1.32 18.62 -1.52
CA LEU A 188 2.64 18.01 -1.45
C LEU A 188 2.71 16.82 -0.49
N PHE A 189 1.88 16.83 0.56
CA PHE A 189 1.82 15.77 1.56
C PHE A 189 0.72 14.74 1.32
N THR A 190 0.22 14.63 0.08
CA THR A 190 -0.82 13.65 -0.28
C THR A 190 -0.25 12.23 -0.30
N CYS A 191 0.90 12.02 -0.95
CA CYS A 191 1.57 10.73 -1.06
C CYS A 191 2.93 10.80 -0.37
N ASN A 192 3.16 9.98 0.66
CA ASN A 192 4.32 10.06 1.53
C ASN A 192 5.03 8.71 1.63
N SER A 193 6.32 8.67 1.31
CA SER A 193 7.13 7.47 1.39
C SER A 193 8.16 7.56 2.53
N LEU A 194 8.19 6.53 3.36
CA LEU A 194 9.21 6.35 4.39
C LEU A 194 10.16 5.18 4.06
N THR A 195 10.04 4.62 2.85
CA THR A 195 10.81 3.45 2.40
C THR A 195 11.54 3.68 1.06
N GLY A 196 11.82 4.93 0.70
CA GLY A 196 12.44 5.27 -0.58
C GLY A 196 11.44 5.34 -1.75
N ASN A 197 11.93 5.17 -2.97
CA ASN A 197 11.10 5.27 -4.15
C ASN A 197 10.22 4.02 -4.31
N ALA A 198 8.90 4.25 -4.38
CA ALA A 198 7.92 3.21 -4.62
C ALA A 198 6.94 3.67 -5.72
N VAL A 199 6.75 2.84 -6.75
CA VAL A 199 5.81 3.13 -7.82
C VAL A 199 4.38 3.27 -7.28
N PHE A 200 4.04 2.56 -6.21
CA PHE A 200 2.75 2.63 -5.52
C PHE A 200 2.26 4.06 -5.30
N LEU A 201 3.15 4.97 -4.88
CA LEU A 201 2.81 6.36 -4.52
C LEU A 201 2.91 7.34 -5.69
N SER A 202 3.43 6.90 -6.84
CA SER A 202 3.61 7.79 -8.00
C SER A 202 2.30 7.98 -8.74
N GLY A 203 1.81 9.20 -8.82
CA GLY A 203 0.66 9.59 -9.63
C GLY A 203 1.10 10.29 -10.92
N GLN A 204 0.14 10.62 -11.78
CA GLN A 204 0.38 11.45 -12.98
C GLN A 204 0.68 12.90 -12.61
N VAL A 205 0.06 13.40 -11.55
CA VAL A 205 0.18 14.76 -11.04
C VAL A 205 0.88 14.77 -9.68
N VAL A 206 0.44 13.92 -8.78
CA VAL A 206 1.01 13.80 -7.44
C VAL A 206 2.31 13.01 -7.50
N GLN A 207 3.36 13.61 -6.93
CA GLN A 207 4.66 12.95 -6.76
C GLN A 207 4.85 12.55 -5.28
N PRO A 208 5.44 11.39 -5.00
CA PRO A 208 5.70 10.98 -3.63
C PRO A 208 6.69 11.91 -2.93
N PHE A 209 6.35 12.31 -1.72
CA PHE A 209 7.25 13.04 -0.83
C PHE A 209 8.04 12.05 0.02
N GLN A 210 9.38 12.14 -0.05
CA GLN A 210 10.27 11.26 0.71
C GLN A 210 10.49 11.82 2.11
N ILE A 211 10.31 10.97 3.10
CA ILE A 211 10.42 11.32 4.52
C ILE A 211 11.45 10.41 5.18
N ASP A 212 12.37 10.98 5.93
CA ASP A 212 13.30 10.21 6.75
C ASP A 212 12.55 9.61 7.95
N PRO A 213 12.59 8.28 8.14
CA PRO A 213 11.83 7.65 9.23
C PRO A 213 12.24 8.09 10.64
N ALA A 214 13.50 8.49 10.85
CA ALA A 214 14.02 8.89 12.15
C ALA A 214 13.87 10.39 12.40
N GLN A 215 14.11 11.22 11.38
CA GLN A 215 14.18 12.69 11.52
C GLN A 215 12.95 13.41 10.94
N GLY A 216 12.16 12.75 10.09
CA GLY A 216 11.05 13.35 9.36
C GLY A 216 11.53 14.14 8.15
N SER A 217 11.89 15.40 8.34
CA SER A 217 12.44 16.23 7.24
C SER A 217 13.90 15.85 6.95
N ILE A 218 14.25 15.83 5.66
CA ILE A 218 15.64 15.64 5.22
C ILE A 218 16.29 17.02 5.10
N PRO A 219 17.19 17.41 6.00
CA PRO A 219 17.74 18.77 6.03
C PRO A 219 18.68 19.01 4.84
N PHE A 220 18.53 20.16 4.21
CA PHE A 220 19.50 20.67 3.25
C PHE A 220 20.65 21.38 3.99
N ASN A 221 21.56 20.61 4.60
CA ASN A 221 22.61 21.14 5.47
C ASN A 221 23.40 22.29 4.86
N ALA A 222 23.69 22.24 3.55
CA ALA A 222 24.38 23.30 2.85
C ALA A 222 23.58 24.62 2.77
N LEU A 223 22.26 24.57 2.86
CA LEU A 223 21.39 25.76 2.83
C LEU A 223 21.15 26.38 4.21
N THR A 224 21.50 25.66 5.27
CA THR A 224 21.32 26.07 6.69
C THR A 224 22.64 26.26 7.40
N ALA A 225 23.77 25.96 6.74
CA ALA A 225 25.12 26.11 7.30
C ALA A 225 25.42 27.57 7.64
N GLY A 226 25.95 27.83 8.84
CA GLY A 226 26.42 29.17 9.24
C GLY A 226 27.63 29.65 8.42
N SER A 227 28.41 28.71 7.88
CA SER A 227 29.49 28.96 6.92
C SER A 227 29.56 27.81 5.93
N LEU A 228 29.69 28.14 4.65
CA LEU A 228 29.87 27.18 3.56
C LEU A 228 31.20 27.49 2.85
N TYR A 229 32.15 26.56 2.88
CA TYR A 229 33.51 26.74 2.35
C TYR A 229 34.19 28.00 2.88
N GLY A 230 34.01 28.32 4.17
CA GLY A 230 34.59 29.51 4.82
C GLY A 230 33.83 30.82 4.58
N SER A 231 32.76 30.81 3.79
CA SER A 231 31.94 31.99 3.52
C SER A 231 30.66 31.98 4.36
N THR A 232 30.42 33.03 5.11
CA THR A 232 29.17 33.22 5.88
C THR A 232 27.95 33.55 5.01
N THR A 233 28.17 33.94 3.73
CA THR A 233 27.12 34.18 2.74
C THR A 233 26.92 33.03 1.78
N GLY A 234 27.73 31.96 1.89
CA GLY A 234 27.72 30.80 0.98
C GLY A 234 26.37 30.09 0.89
N ALA A 235 25.72 29.81 2.04
CA ALA A 235 24.41 29.17 2.09
C ALA A 235 23.33 30.01 1.40
N SER A 236 23.27 31.31 1.65
CA SER A 236 22.32 32.22 1.01
C SER A 236 22.54 32.36 -0.49
N ALA A 237 23.81 32.43 -0.94
CA ALA A 237 24.15 32.43 -2.35
C ALA A 237 23.78 31.14 -3.06
N LEU A 238 23.99 29.97 -2.41
CA LEU A 238 23.55 28.68 -2.93
C LEU A 238 22.03 28.64 -3.08
N ARG A 239 21.28 29.04 -2.04
CA ARG A 239 19.80 29.11 -2.09
C ARG A 239 19.36 30.00 -3.25
N ALA A 240 19.90 31.20 -3.38
CA ALA A 240 19.58 32.12 -4.46
C ALA A 240 19.86 31.50 -5.84
N THR A 241 20.96 30.75 -5.98
CA THR A 241 21.31 30.04 -7.22
C THR A 241 20.29 28.95 -7.58
N LEU A 242 19.88 28.14 -6.59
CA LEU A 242 18.94 27.04 -6.78
C LEU A 242 17.50 27.52 -7.08
N THR A 243 17.13 28.71 -6.57
CA THR A 243 15.74 29.21 -6.65
C THR A 243 15.60 30.40 -7.60
N ARG A 244 16.68 30.86 -8.24
CA ARG A 244 16.67 31.97 -9.20
C ARG A 244 15.73 31.67 -10.37
N ALA A 245 14.96 32.68 -10.77
CA ALA A 245 14.11 32.59 -11.96
C ALA A 245 14.98 32.32 -13.22
N ARG A 246 14.49 31.42 -14.07
CA ARG A 246 15.14 31.00 -15.31
C ARG A 246 14.16 31.14 -16.47
N THR A 247 14.68 31.47 -17.64
CA THR A 247 13.87 31.60 -18.86
C THR A 247 13.80 30.34 -19.68
N HIS A 248 14.80 29.45 -19.54
CA HIS A 248 14.80 28.16 -20.21
C HIS A 248 13.84 27.19 -19.50
N LEU A 249 13.02 26.46 -20.23
CA LEU A 249 11.93 25.61 -19.69
C LEU A 249 12.47 24.60 -18.67
N MET A 250 13.48 23.81 -19.04
CA MET A 250 14.05 22.77 -18.16
C MET A 250 14.74 23.36 -16.92
N GLU A 251 15.40 24.52 -17.05
CA GLU A 251 16.00 25.20 -15.89
C GLU A 251 14.90 25.77 -14.97
N GLY A 252 13.79 26.23 -15.57
CA GLY A 252 12.60 26.67 -14.84
C GLY A 252 11.98 25.52 -14.04
N ASP A 253 11.86 24.35 -14.64
CA ASP A 253 11.33 23.14 -13.98
C ASP A 253 12.26 22.68 -12.85
N LEU A 254 13.57 22.64 -13.07
CA LEU A 254 14.55 22.31 -12.02
C LEU A 254 14.48 23.31 -10.85
N ARG A 255 14.39 24.60 -11.14
CA ARG A 255 14.18 25.64 -10.12
C ARG A 255 12.89 25.39 -9.34
N ASN A 256 11.78 25.05 -9.98
CA ASN A 256 10.51 24.76 -9.33
C ASN A 256 10.59 23.53 -8.44
N ILE A 257 11.30 22.48 -8.88
CA ILE A 257 11.56 21.27 -8.09
C ILE A 257 12.37 21.62 -6.84
N ASN A 258 13.46 22.38 -7.00
CA ASN A 258 14.30 22.79 -5.87
C ASN A 258 13.52 23.64 -4.86
N GLN A 259 12.78 24.66 -5.34
CA GLN A 259 11.97 25.52 -4.48
C GLN A 259 10.95 24.70 -3.70
N ARG A 260 10.18 23.86 -4.39
CA ARG A 260 9.17 22.99 -3.75
C ARG A 260 9.78 22.05 -2.72
N SER A 261 10.95 21.45 -3.02
CA SER A 261 11.66 20.57 -2.09
C SER A 261 12.10 21.30 -0.82
N ILE A 262 12.65 22.51 -0.96
CA ILE A 262 13.05 23.35 0.17
C ILE A 262 11.84 23.74 1.03
N ASP A 263 10.77 24.20 0.40
CA ASP A 263 9.57 24.66 1.08
C ASP A 263 8.85 23.50 1.81
N SER A 264 8.77 22.33 1.17
CA SER A 264 8.17 21.14 1.77
C SER A 264 8.93 20.64 3.00
N ASN A 265 10.27 20.58 2.92
CA ASN A 265 11.08 20.22 4.08
C ASN A 265 10.94 21.23 5.22
N THR A 266 10.90 22.51 4.91
CA THR A 266 10.69 23.56 5.91
C THR A 266 9.31 23.44 6.57
N ALA A 267 8.26 23.21 5.77
CA ALA A 267 6.90 23.05 6.27
C ALA A 267 6.77 21.78 7.14
N LEU A 268 7.35 20.66 6.72
CA LEU A 268 7.34 19.43 7.51
C LEU A 268 8.10 19.61 8.84
N ALA A 269 9.29 20.22 8.81
CA ALA A 269 10.07 20.46 10.03
C ALA A 269 9.31 21.36 11.01
N ALA A 270 8.66 22.43 10.53
CA ALA A 270 7.85 23.30 11.34
C ALA A 270 6.64 22.60 11.95
N ALA A 271 5.94 21.77 11.17
CA ALA A 271 4.80 21.00 11.67
C ALA A 271 5.24 19.97 12.72
N LEU A 272 6.33 19.23 12.47
CA LEU A 272 6.83 18.24 13.42
C LEU A 272 7.36 18.84 14.73
N ALA A 273 7.78 20.10 14.72
CA ALA A 273 8.23 20.81 15.92
C ALA A 273 7.09 21.06 16.92
N VAL A 274 5.84 21.10 16.46
CA VAL A 274 4.65 21.28 17.31
C VAL A 274 3.87 19.97 17.50
N ALA A 275 4.38 18.84 16.98
CA ALA A 275 3.74 17.54 17.15
C ALA A 275 3.65 17.15 18.63
N PRO A 276 2.52 16.63 19.09
CA PRO A 276 2.39 16.14 20.46
C PRO A 276 3.37 14.98 20.70
N ALA A 277 3.92 14.93 21.91
CA ALA A 277 4.71 13.79 22.35
C ALA A 277 3.78 12.57 22.48
N LEU A 278 4.15 11.45 21.83
CA LEU A 278 3.43 10.20 21.99
C LEU A 278 3.88 9.51 23.29
N THR A 279 2.92 9.01 24.07
CA THR A 279 3.16 8.17 25.24
C THR A 279 3.32 6.71 24.84
N THR A 280 2.75 6.33 23.69
CA THR A 280 2.89 4.99 23.12
C THR A 280 4.34 4.69 22.78
N SER A 281 4.88 3.60 23.34
CA SER A 281 6.21 3.09 23.02
C SER A 281 6.19 2.19 21.80
N PHE A 282 7.06 2.46 20.84
CA PHE A 282 7.27 1.60 19.67
C PHE A 282 8.44 0.64 19.91
N PRO A 283 8.38 -0.60 19.39
CA PRO A 283 9.46 -1.58 19.52
C PRO A 283 10.82 -1.03 19.05
N ALA A 284 11.82 -1.09 19.93
CA ALA A 284 13.16 -0.65 19.60
C ALA A 284 13.85 -1.61 18.61
N GLY A 285 14.72 -1.10 17.75
CA GLY A 285 15.48 -1.89 16.77
C GLY A 285 14.66 -2.37 15.56
N SER A 286 13.36 -2.08 15.51
CA SER A 286 12.52 -2.38 14.33
C SER A 286 12.45 -1.19 13.40
N THR A 287 12.89 -1.37 12.15
CA THR A 287 12.80 -0.35 11.10
C THR A 287 11.36 0.00 10.80
N LEU A 288 10.47 -1.00 10.75
CA LEU A 288 9.03 -0.79 10.53
C LEU A 288 8.40 0.02 11.66
N ALA A 289 8.77 -0.26 12.92
CA ALA A 289 8.27 0.49 14.06
C ALA A 289 8.72 1.96 14.01
N THR A 290 9.96 2.24 13.60
CA THR A 290 10.47 3.61 13.39
C THR A 290 9.68 4.33 12.30
N GLN A 291 9.42 3.67 11.17
CA GLN A 291 8.61 4.22 10.08
C GLN A 291 7.18 4.53 10.56
N LEU A 292 6.50 3.59 11.22
CA LEU A 292 5.13 3.77 11.71
C LEU A 292 5.03 4.84 12.81
N ALA A 293 6.04 4.98 13.67
CA ALA A 293 6.11 6.07 14.64
C ALA A 293 6.15 7.44 13.96
N MET A 294 6.94 7.57 12.88
CA MET A 294 6.97 8.81 12.09
C MET A 294 5.65 9.06 11.36
N VAL A 295 5.02 8.03 10.80
CA VAL A 295 3.67 8.15 10.22
C VAL A 295 2.67 8.68 11.25
N ALA A 296 2.68 8.15 12.49
CA ALA A 296 1.80 8.63 13.55
C ALA A 296 2.05 10.11 13.89
N LYS A 297 3.33 10.53 13.95
CA LYS A 297 3.68 11.95 14.13
C LYS A 297 3.16 12.84 13.00
N ILE A 298 3.29 12.42 11.74
CA ILE A 298 2.81 13.19 10.59
C ILE A 298 1.27 13.29 10.61
N ILE A 299 0.59 12.20 10.96
CA ILE A 299 -0.87 12.19 11.13
C ILE A 299 -1.30 13.19 12.22
N SER A 300 -0.56 13.26 13.32
CA SER A 300 -0.88 14.17 14.43
C SER A 300 -0.84 15.66 14.06
N VAL A 301 -0.08 15.99 13.01
CA VAL A 301 0.09 17.36 12.49
C VAL A 301 -0.50 17.51 11.08
N SER A 302 -1.46 16.67 10.71
CA SER A 302 -2.08 16.71 9.39
C SER A 302 -2.80 18.04 9.10
N ALA A 303 -3.35 18.68 10.13
CA ALA A 303 -4.00 19.99 10.01
C ALA A 303 -2.98 21.09 9.69
N GLU A 304 -1.83 21.10 10.36
CA GLU A 304 -0.72 22.03 10.14
C GLU A 304 -0.12 21.85 8.74
N LEU A 305 -0.10 20.60 8.24
CA LEU A 305 0.33 20.27 6.88
C LEU A 305 -0.74 20.58 5.84
N GLY A 306 -1.96 20.97 6.23
CA GLY A 306 -3.06 21.22 5.32
C GLY A 306 -3.52 19.95 4.59
N ALA A 307 -3.35 18.77 5.21
CA ALA A 307 -3.67 17.48 4.63
C ALA A 307 -4.98 16.92 5.20
N LYS A 308 -5.89 16.51 4.31
CA LYS A 308 -7.13 15.80 4.62
C LYS A 308 -7.15 14.39 4.05
N ARG A 309 -6.37 14.14 3.01
CA ARG A 309 -6.22 12.84 2.36
C ARG A 309 -4.74 12.52 2.22
N GLN A 310 -4.29 11.44 2.83
CA GLN A 310 -2.88 11.02 2.78
C GLN A 310 -2.77 9.54 2.45
N VAL A 311 -1.79 9.19 1.63
CA VAL A 311 -1.37 7.82 1.36
C VAL A 311 0.07 7.67 1.78
N PHE A 312 0.35 6.68 2.62
CA PHE A 312 1.68 6.39 3.13
C PHE A 312 2.18 5.03 2.64
N MET A 313 3.48 4.91 2.46
CA MET A 313 4.14 3.63 2.25
C MET A 313 5.28 3.46 3.24
N VAL A 314 5.24 2.33 3.94
CA VAL A 314 6.27 1.80 4.82
C VAL A 314 6.58 0.37 4.41
N SER A 315 7.69 -0.19 4.85
CA SER A 315 8.06 -1.54 4.45
C SER A 315 8.81 -2.32 5.53
N LEU A 316 8.73 -3.63 5.41
CA LEU A 316 9.56 -4.60 6.10
C LEU A 316 10.07 -5.61 5.07
N GLY A 317 11.38 -5.74 4.93
CA GLY A 317 12.01 -6.71 4.02
C GLY A 317 12.49 -7.96 4.74
N GLY A 318 13.01 -8.93 3.96
CA GLY A 318 13.61 -10.16 4.46
C GLY A 318 12.73 -11.40 4.35
N PHE A 319 11.57 -11.30 3.66
CA PHE A 319 10.63 -12.42 3.53
C PHE A 319 11.02 -13.44 2.44
N ASP A 320 12.10 -13.22 1.68
CA ASP A 320 12.57 -14.17 0.67
C ASP A 320 13.33 -15.34 1.32
N THR A 321 12.60 -16.16 2.05
CA THR A 321 13.13 -17.22 2.91
C THR A 321 13.27 -18.56 2.17
N HIS A 322 14.24 -18.63 1.27
CA HIS A 322 14.61 -19.88 0.61
C HIS A 322 15.36 -20.86 1.52
N SER A 323 15.83 -20.39 2.68
CA SER A 323 16.48 -21.18 3.73
C SER A 323 16.33 -20.52 5.09
N GLY A 324 16.45 -21.28 6.19
CA GLY A 324 16.33 -20.77 7.57
C GLY A 324 15.01 -20.07 7.85
N GLN A 325 13.93 -20.54 7.21
CA GLN A 325 12.64 -19.84 7.22
C GLN A 325 11.99 -19.83 8.61
N ASP A 326 12.06 -20.90 9.35
CA ASP A 326 11.42 -21.08 10.65
C ASP A 326 11.72 -19.92 11.63
N THR A 327 12.99 -19.65 11.83
CA THR A 327 13.46 -18.56 12.71
C THR A 327 13.29 -17.19 12.10
N THR A 328 13.67 -17.03 10.82
CA THR A 328 13.62 -15.74 10.13
C THR A 328 12.18 -15.24 9.97
N HIS A 329 11.28 -16.08 9.50
CA HIS A 329 9.88 -15.70 9.28
C HIS A 329 9.17 -15.38 10.59
N SER A 330 9.38 -16.18 11.64
CA SER A 330 8.86 -15.93 12.98
C SER A 330 9.28 -14.56 13.53
N ALA A 331 10.56 -14.21 13.40
CA ALA A 331 11.09 -12.93 13.83
C ALA A 331 10.48 -11.75 13.06
N LEU A 332 10.30 -11.90 11.73
CA LEU A 332 9.68 -10.89 10.88
C LEU A 332 8.20 -10.69 11.21
N LEU A 333 7.46 -11.77 11.46
CA LEU A 333 6.06 -11.70 11.89
C LEU A 333 5.93 -10.99 13.25
N GLY A 334 6.83 -11.25 14.18
CA GLY A 334 6.88 -10.57 15.49
C GLY A 334 7.15 -9.07 15.34
N GLN A 335 8.08 -8.67 14.47
CA GLN A 335 8.34 -7.26 14.15
C GLN A 335 7.11 -6.59 13.53
N LEU A 336 6.47 -7.26 12.57
CA LEU A 336 5.24 -6.78 11.92
C LEU A 336 4.13 -6.54 12.95
N ALA A 337 3.83 -7.55 13.76
CA ALA A 337 2.74 -7.48 14.73
C ALA A 337 2.99 -6.43 15.82
N GLY A 338 4.20 -6.38 16.38
CA GLY A 338 4.56 -5.39 17.39
C GLY A 338 4.51 -3.95 16.88
N ALA A 339 4.96 -3.73 15.65
CA ALA A 339 4.94 -2.39 15.04
C ALA A 339 3.50 -1.93 14.73
N ILE A 340 2.64 -2.82 14.21
CA ILE A 340 1.22 -2.51 13.93
C ILE A 340 0.45 -2.25 15.23
N ASP A 341 0.65 -3.06 16.26
CA ASP A 341 0.00 -2.88 17.56
C ASP A 341 0.35 -1.52 18.18
N ALA A 342 1.65 -1.18 18.21
CA ALA A 342 2.10 0.12 18.69
C ALA A 342 1.49 1.26 17.87
N PHE A 343 1.44 1.13 16.54
CA PHE A 343 0.82 2.13 15.67
C PHE A 343 -0.67 2.30 15.97
N GLN A 344 -1.43 1.23 16.16
CA GLN A 344 -2.83 1.30 16.51
C GLN A 344 -3.06 1.96 17.87
N LYS A 345 -2.21 1.68 18.87
CA LYS A 345 -2.23 2.36 20.17
C LYS A 345 -1.97 3.86 20.04
N ALA A 346 -0.97 4.25 19.25
CA ALA A 346 -0.69 5.66 18.96
C ALA A 346 -1.85 6.35 18.26
N LEU A 347 -2.52 5.69 17.30
CA LEU A 347 -3.71 6.25 16.65
C LEU A 347 -4.89 6.43 17.61
N VAL A 348 -5.06 5.54 18.58
CA VAL A 348 -6.06 5.72 19.65
C VAL A 348 -5.72 6.92 20.53
N GLU A 349 -4.45 7.04 20.96
CA GLU A 349 -3.93 8.19 21.71
C GLU A 349 -4.19 9.50 20.99
N LEU A 350 -4.02 9.53 19.65
CA LEU A 350 -4.23 10.70 18.79
C LEU A 350 -5.70 10.92 18.38
N ASN A 351 -6.65 10.11 18.84
CA ASN A 351 -8.05 10.13 18.38
C ASN A 351 -8.19 10.02 16.84
N ALA A 352 -7.29 9.28 16.21
CA ALA A 352 -7.21 9.09 14.76
C ALA A 352 -7.58 7.66 14.31
N ALA A 353 -7.87 6.73 15.22
CA ALA A 353 -8.08 5.32 14.92
C ALA A 353 -9.17 5.07 13.85
N GLN A 354 -10.26 5.86 13.84
CA GLN A 354 -11.34 5.76 12.83
C GLN A 354 -10.99 6.41 11.48
N LYS A 355 -9.91 7.17 11.45
CA LYS A 355 -9.51 8.00 10.30
C LYS A 355 -8.35 7.39 9.52
N VAL A 356 -7.74 6.33 10.04
CA VAL A 356 -6.54 5.71 9.48
C VAL A 356 -6.75 4.22 9.31
N THR A 357 -6.49 3.73 8.10
CA THR A 357 -6.52 2.31 7.78
C THR A 357 -5.13 1.89 7.31
N LEU A 358 -4.59 0.87 7.98
CA LEU A 358 -3.36 0.21 7.59
C LEU A 358 -3.71 -1.10 6.89
N PHE A 359 -2.99 -1.41 5.81
CA PHE A 359 -3.10 -2.70 5.12
C PHE A 359 -1.72 -3.25 4.79
N THR A 360 -1.61 -4.57 4.73
CA THR A 360 -0.37 -5.24 4.28
C THR A 360 -0.46 -5.58 2.79
N ALA A 361 0.70 -5.60 2.14
CA ALA A 361 0.91 -6.04 0.77
C ALA A 361 2.23 -6.82 0.70
N SER A 362 2.42 -7.63 -0.33
CA SER A 362 3.67 -8.37 -0.55
C SER A 362 3.85 -8.64 -2.04
N ASP A 363 5.03 -9.06 -2.45
CA ASP A 363 5.33 -9.40 -3.84
C ASP A 363 4.35 -10.47 -4.37
N PHE A 364 4.25 -11.55 -3.62
CA PHE A 364 3.38 -12.73 -3.78
C PHE A 364 3.38 -13.53 -2.47
N GLY A 365 2.66 -14.64 -2.40
CA GLY A 365 2.81 -15.66 -1.36
C GLY A 365 3.94 -16.63 -1.70
N ARG A 366 4.28 -17.55 -0.80
CA ARG A 366 5.28 -18.61 -1.04
C ARG A 366 4.59 -19.92 -1.39
N THR A 367 5.37 -20.89 -1.91
CA THR A 367 4.85 -22.24 -2.18
C THR A 367 4.38 -22.91 -0.89
N LEU A 368 3.31 -23.70 -0.96
CA LEU A 368 2.92 -24.58 0.15
C LEU A 368 3.97 -25.69 0.36
N THR A 369 4.59 -26.19 -0.71
CA THR A 369 5.70 -27.14 -0.63
C THR A 369 6.96 -26.48 -0.10
N VAL A 370 7.80 -27.26 0.56
CA VAL A 370 9.11 -26.84 1.08
C VAL A 370 10.22 -27.24 0.12
N ASN A 371 11.34 -26.51 0.15
CA ASN A 371 12.56 -26.78 -0.62
C ASN A 371 13.77 -27.07 0.30
N GLY A 372 13.57 -27.81 1.37
CA GLY A 372 14.54 -28.03 2.45
C GLY A 372 14.08 -27.35 3.73
N ASP A 373 14.75 -26.28 4.16
CA ASP A 373 14.41 -25.48 5.33
C ASP A 373 13.79 -24.10 5.00
N GLY A 374 13.30 -23.96 3.76
CA GLY A 374 12.60 -22.79 3.24
C GLY A 374 11.53 -23.13 2.22
N THR A 375 11.10 -22.12 1.47
CA THR A 375 10.06 -22.23 0.44
C THR A 375 10.42 -21.44 -0.80
N ASP A 376 9.82 -21.78 -1.94
CA ASP A 376 10.00 -21.06 -3.20
C ASP A 376 8.92 -20.00 -3.43
N HIS A 377 9.01 -19.28 -4.56
CA HIS A 377 8.06 -18.25 -4.96
C HIS A 377 6.69 -18.87 -5.28
N GLY A 378 5.66 -18.33 -4.64
CA GLY A 378 4.25 -18.69 -4.83
C GLY A 378 3.47 -17.59 -5.53
N TRP A 379 2.16 -17.47 -5.27
CA TRP A 379 1.29 -16.51 -5.94
C TRP A 379 0.37 -15.77 -4.94
N GLY A 380 -0.77 -16.35 -4.56
CA GLY A 380 -1.69 -15.75 -3.60
C GLY A 380 -1.14 -15.69 -2.18
N GLY A 381 -1.51 -14.67 -1.44
CA GLY A 381 -1.12 -14.46 -0.05
C GLY A 381 -2.27 -14.00 0.84
N HIS A 382 -2.09 -14.08 2.15
CA HIS A 382 -3.03 -13.54 3.12
C HIS A 382 -2.54 -12.18 3.62
N HIS A 383 -3.48 -11.24 3.74
CA HIS A 383 -3.16 -9.88 4.16
C HIS A 383 -4.02 -9.42 5.32
N PHE A 384 -3.51 -8.48 6.09
CA PHE A 384 -4.20 -7.86 7.21
C PHE A 384 -4.68 -6.45 6.83
N VAL A 385 -5.89 -6.10 7.25
CA VAL A 385 -6.39 -4.73 7.24
C VAL A 385 -6.70 -4.33 8.66
N VAL A 386 -6.13 -3.23 9.14
CA VAL A 386 -6.18 -2.82 10.54
C VAL A 386 -6.57 -1.35 10.65
N GLY A 387 -7.52 -1.04 11.51
CA GLY A 387 -8.01 0.31 11.76
C GLY A 387 -9.34 0.35 12.47
N GLY A 388 -9.73 1.51 12.97
CA GLY A 388 -11.02 1.65 13.65
C GLY A 388 -12.22 1.60 12.69
N ALA A 389 -12.03 1.98 11.42
CA ALA A 389 -13.05 1.90 10.38
C ALA A 389 -13.12 0.52 9.69
N VAL A 390 -12.27 -0.43 10.09
CA VAL A 390 -12.31 -1.79 9.59
C VAL A 390 -13.45 -2.55 10.27
N LYS A 391 -14.28 -3.23 9.49
CA LYS A 391 -15.19 -4.26 10.01
C LYS A 391 -14.36 -5.49 10.34
N GLY A 392 -13.65 -5.44 11.45
CA GLY A 392 -12.73 -6.46 11.89
C GLY A 392 -13.41 -7.75 12.37
N LYS A 393 -12.61 -8.66 12.92
CA LYS A 393 -13.06 -9.98 13.35
C LYS A 393 -13.71 -10.78 12.21
N GLN A 394 -13.14 -10.64 11.00
CA GLN A 394 -13.61 -11.33 9.80
C GLN A 394 -12.41 -11.88 9.01
N VAL A 395 -12.64 -13.00 8.36
CA VAL A 395 -11.81 -13.51 7.27
C VAL A 395 -12.59 -13.28 5.98
N VAL A 396 -12.10 -12.36 5.16
CA VAL A 396 -12.77 -11.88 3.95
C VAL A 396 -12.19 -12.59 2.74
N GLY A 397 -13.03 -12.91 1.77
CA GLY A 397 -12.66 -13.74 0.61
C GLY A 397 -12.74 -15.23 0.91
N SER A 398 -12.15 -16.04 0.05
CA SER A 398 -12.15 -17.50 0.20
C SER A 398 -10.77 -17.99 0.64
N TYR A 399 -10.71 -18.66 1.78
CA TYR A 399 -9.49 -19.35 2.18
C TYR A 399 -9.23 -20.51 1.18
N PRO A 400 -8.02 -20.63 0.63
CA PRO A 400 -7.74 -21.55 -0.46
C PRO A 400 -7.75 -23.01 0.00
N ASP A 401 -8.09 -23.92 -0.92
CA ASP A 401 -7.83 -25.34 -0.75
C ASP A 401 -6.33 -25.62 -0.82
N LEU A 402 -5.78 -26.24 0.23
CA LEU A 402 -4.35 -26.54 0.34
C LEU A 402 -3.96 -27.90 -0.28
N THR A 403 -4.90 -28.58 -0.94
CA THR A 403 -4.61 -29.86 -1.60
C THR A 403 -3.65 -29.65 -2.76
N LEU A 404 -2.47 -30.27 -2.69
CA LEU A 404 -1.51 -30.26 -3.80
C LEU A 404 -2.15 -30.86 -5.06
N ASN A 405 -1.90 -30.21 -6.18
CA ASN A 405 -2.56 -30.52 -7.44
C ASN A 405 -4.09 -30.35 -7.43
N GLY A 406 -4.65 -29.72 -6.40
CA GLY A 406 -6.03 -29.33 -6.30
C GLY A 406 -6.42 -28.20 -7.25
N PRO A 407 -7.70 -27.74 -7.20
CA PRO A 407 -8.25 -26.77 -8.15
C PRO A 407 -7.61 -25.37 -8.06
N THR A 408 -6.96 -25.05 -6.93
CA THR A 408 -6.29 -23.76 -6.68
C THR A 408 -4.77 -23.83 -6.82
N ASP A 409 -4.17 -25.00 -7.09
CA ASP A 409 -2.71 -25.15 -7.19
C ASP A 409 -2.22 -24.99 -8.63
N ALA A 410 -1.48 -23.93 -8.91
CA ALA A 410 -0.79 -23.72 -10.19
C ALA A 410 0.44 -24.64 -10.40
N GLY A 411 0.73 -25.49 -9.43
CA GLY A 411 1.88 -26.39 -9.38
C GLY A 411 2.82 -26.06 -8.23
N ASN A 412 3.34 -27.10 -7.58
CA ASN A 412 4.22 -26.99 -6.40
C ASN A 412 3.62 -26.24 -5.21
N GLY A 413 2.28 -26.26 -5.07
CA GLY A 413 1.64 -25.48 -4.01
C GLY A 413 1.69 -23.96 -4.20
N ARG A 414 1.82 -23.48 -5.45
CA ARG A 414 1.60 -22.07 -5.80
C ARG A 414 0.11 -21.82 -5.89
N LEU A 415 -0.49 -21.33 -4.82
CA LEU A 415 -1.94 -21.18 -4.77
C LEU A 415 -2.39 -19.99 -5.61
N ILE A 416 -3.26 -20.26 -6.58
CA ILE A 416 -3.88 -19.25 -7.44
C ILE A 416 -4.73 -18.33 -6.56
N PRO A 417 -4.61 -17.00 -6.66
CA PRO A 417 -5.41 -16.08 -5.86
C PRO A 417 -6.91 -16.28 -6.09
N THR A 418 -7.68 -16.22 -5.02
CA THR A 418 -9.16 -16.18 -5.06
C THR A 418 -9.70 -14.77 -4.97
N THR A 419 -8.84 -13.83 -4.57
CA THR A 419 -9.12 -12.41 -4.46
C THR A 419 -8.07 -11.64 -5.27
N ALA A 420 -8.51 -10.78 -6.19
CA ALA A 420 -7.59 -9.94 -6.94
C ALA A 420 -7.09 -8.76 -6.10
N VAL A 421 -5.84 -8.33 -6.35
CA VAL A 421 -5.29 -7.09 -5.78
C VAL A 421 -6.22 -5.91 -6.08
N GLU A 422 -6.82 -5.87 -7.27
CA GLU A 422 -7.76 -4.82 -7.67
C GLU A 422 -9.01 -4.77 -6.78
N GLN A 423 -9.57 -5.92 -6.37
CA GLN A 423 -10.72 -5.97 -5.47
C GLN A 423 -10.36 -5.47 -4.06
N TYR A 424 -9.18 -5.88 -3.58
CA TYR A 424 -8.63 -5.42 -2.32
C TYR A 424 -8.39 -3.91 -2.31
N ALA A 425 -7.72 -3.41 -3.34
CA ALA A 425 -7.40 -1.99 -3.51
C ALA A 425 -8.67 -1.13 -3.76
N ALA A 426 -9.66 -1.64 -4.51
CA ALA A 426 -10.91 -0.93 -4.78
C ALA A 426 -11.69 -0.64 -3.50
N THR A 427 -11.77 -1.62 -2.59
CA THR A 427 -12.42 -1.45 -1.28
C THR A 427 -11.72 -0.34 -0.46
N LEU A 428 -10.38 -0.33 -0.45
CA LEU A 428 -9.58 0.69 0.24
C LEU A 428 -9.73 2.08 -0.41
N ALA A 429 -9.73 2.14 -1.75
CA ALA A 429 -9.91 3.38 -2.50
C ALA A 429 -11.30 3.99 -2.29
N ALA A 430 -12.35 3.17 -2.29
CA ALA A 430 -13.71 3.60 -2.00
C ALA A 430 -13.83 4.18 -0.58
N TRP A 431 -13.21 3.52 0.42
CA TRP A 431 -13.14 4.06 1.78
C TRP A 431 -12.42 5.41 1.84
N MET A 432 -11.35 5.62 1.07
CA MET A 432 -10.64 6.90 0.97
C MET A 432 -11.51 8.02 0.38
N GLY A 433 -12.60 7.68 -0.30
CA GLY A 433 -13.53 8.63 -0.91
C GLY A 433 -13.45 8.70 -2.44
N VAL A 434 -12.80 7.72 -3.08
CA VAL A 434 -12.85 7.57 -4.55
C VAL A 434 -14.24 7.07 -4.94
N SER A 435 -14.82 7.70 -5.94
CA SER A 435 -16.15 7.29 -6.44
C SER A 435 -16.08 5.94 -7.14
N THR A 436 -17.18 5.19 -7.13
CA THR A 436 -17.27 3.91 -7.82
C THR A 436 -17.04 4.02 -9.33
N THR A 437 -17.36 5.18 -9.91
CA THR A 437 -17.13 5.48 -11.33
C THR A 437 -15.66 5.72 -11.66
N ASP A 438 -14.87 6.16 -10.68
CA ASP A 438 -13.44 6.45 -10.84
C ASP A 438 -12.53 5.27 -10.49
N ILE A 439 -13.03 4.25 -9.80
CA ILE A 439 -12.27 3.04 -9.45
C ILE A 439 -11.58 2.40 -10.68
N PRO A 440 -12.23 2.24 -11.87
CA PRO A 440 -11.56 1.68 -13.05
C PRO A 440 -10.39 2.54 -13.59
N LEU A 441 -10.35 3.83 -13.28
CA LEU A 441 -9.22 4.71 -13.65
C LEU A 441 -7.98 4.42 -12.80
N ILE A 442 -8.19 3.98 -11.56
CA ILE A 442 -7.13 3.61 -10.63
C ILE A 442 -6.68 2.16 -10.87
N LEU A 443 -7.64 1.27 -11.06
CA LEU A 443 -7.51 -0.19 -11.10
C LEU A 443 -8.14 -0.73 -12.39
N PRO A 444 -7.41 -0.75 -13.51
CA PRO A 444 -7.99 -1.02 -14.82
C PRO A 444 -8.58 -2.43 -14.95
N ASN A 445 -8.03 -3.43 -14.25
CA ASN A 445 -8.52 -4.81 -14.34
C ASN A 445 -9.77 -5.06 -13.47
N ILE A 446 -10.19 -4.11 -12.62
CA ILE A 446 -11.34 -4.29 -11.72
C ILE A 446 -12.63 -4.64 -12.48
N VAL A 447 -12.77 -4.17 -13.71
CA VAL A 447 -13.93 -4.43 -14.59
C VAL A 447 -14.09 -5.91 -14.92
N ASN A 448 -13.06 -6.72 -14.75
CA ASN A 448 -13.07 -8.14 -15.01
C ASN A 448 -13.59 -8.97 -13.82
N PHE A 449 -13.87 -8.33 -12.69
CA PHE A 449 -14.30 -9.00 -11.45
C PHE A 449 -15.73 -8.58 -11.08
N PRO A 450 -16.58 -9.51 -10.65
CA PRO A 450 -17.99 -9.20 -10.34
C PRO A 450 -18.15 -8.39 -9.04
N THR A 451 -17.17 -8.47 -8.12
CA THR A 451 -17.20 -7.79 -6.82
C THR A 451 -16.10 -6.75 -6.76
N HIS A 452 -16.49 -5.49 -6.61
CA HIS A 452 -15.55 -4.36 -6.51
C HIS A 452 -15.32 -3.90 -5.06
N ASP A 453 -16.21 -4.25 -4.14
CA ASP A 453 -16.11 -3.97 -2.72
C ASP A 453 -16.22 -5.28 -1.94
N LEU A 454 -15.16 -5.60 -1.20
CA LEU A 454 -15.09 -6.81 -0.37
C LEU A 454 -15.81 -6.64 0.98
N GLY A 455 -16.31 -5.45 1.29
CA GLY A 455 -17.17 -5.18 2.43
C GLY A 455 -16.47 -5.09 3.79
N PHE A 456 -15.14 -5.09 3.84
CA PHE A 456 -14.38 -5.03 5.10
C PHE A 456 -14.20 -3.61 5.66
N MET A 457 -14.69 -2.58 4.96
CA MET A 457 -14.67 -1.20 5.46
C MET A 457 -16.08 -0.74 5.88
N SER A 458 -16.15 0.15 6.89
CA SER A 458 -17.38 0.76 7.40
C SER A 458 -17.63 2.15 6.79
#